data_257a0975a67544929b59a4fad7419d4e
#
_entry.id   257a0975a67544929b59a4fad7419d4e
#
_cell.length_a   1.000
_cell.length_b   1.000
_cell.length_c   1.000
_cell.angle_alpha   90.00
_cell.angle_beta   90.00
_cell.angle_gamma   90.00
#
_symmetry.space_group_name_H-M   'P 1'
#
loop_
_entity.id
_entity.type
_entity.pdbx_description
1 polymer ?
#
loop_
_entity_poly.entity_id
_entity_poly.type
_entity_poly.pdbx_seq_one_letter_code
_entity_poly.pdbx_strand_id
1 'polypeptide(L)'
;SYLACVRYTDRQVGKVLDALDDTNLLENTIIVLWGDHGWNLGDSDLWGKHTPLERAVRSPLIISIPGMKHAGATCDSLVESLDLFPTLIDLAKPSFTRIQHRLDGHSLAGILSNPKATVRDAALSYWKDGITVRTKTHRLIVTRKEGQFKNQELYDESTNFDPVENKASN
;
A
#
# COMPACT_ATOMS: atom_id res chain seq x y z
N SER A 1 -7.13 -14.67 18.16
CA SER A 1 -6.42 -13.39 18.23
C SER A 1 -5.86 -13.01 16.87
N TYR A 2 -5.60 -11.73 16.61
CA TYR A 2 -5.08 -11.22 15.34
C TYR A 2 -3.79 -11.93 14.88
N LEU A 3 -2.82 -12.07 15.78
CA LEU A 3 -1.54 -12.76 15.47
C LEU A 3 -1.72 -14.22 15.05
N ALA A 4 -2.72 -14.92 15.60
CA ALA A 4 -3.03 -16.27 15.16
C ALA A 4 -3.56 -16.31 13.72
N CYS A 5 -4.38 -15.33 13.33
CA CYS A 5 -4.85 -15.17 11.95
C CYS A 5 -3.70 -14.85 10.99
N VAL A 6 -2.80 -13.95 11.37
CA VAL A 6 -1.59 -13.65 10.58
C VAL A 6 -0.75 -14.90 10.37
N ARG A 7 -0.46 -15.67 11.43
CA ARG A 7 0.29 -16.93 11.35
C ARG A 7 -0.41 -17.98 10.48
N TYR A 8 -1.72 -18.05 10.55
CA TYR A 8 -2.49 -18.97 9.72
C TYR A 8 -2.38 -18.58 8.23
N THR A 9 -2.56 -17.28 7.92
CA THR A 9 -2.45 -16.76 6.55
C THR A 9 -1.05 -16.98 5.99
N ASP A 10 -0.01 -16.65 6.77
CA ASP A 10 1.40 -16.88 6.41
C ASP A 10 1.64 -18.33 6.01
N ARG A 11 1.12 -19.27 6.80
CA ARG A 11 1.22 -20.71 6.47
C ARG A 11 0.48 -21.08 5.17
N GLN A 12 -0.63 -20.42 4.82
CA GLN A 12 -1.30 -20.68 3.53
C GLN A 12 -0.49 -20.11 2.36
N VAL A 13 0.09 -18.91 2.53
CA VAL A 13 1.02 -18.34 1.55
C VAL A 13 2.20 -19.27 1.32
N GLY A 14 2.82 -19.82 2.40
CA GLY A 14 3.90 -20.80 2.30
C GLY A 14 3.55 -21.96 1.40
N LYS A 15 2.36 -22.56 1.55
CA LYS A 15 1.92 -23.68 0.69
C LYS A 15 1.84 -23.32 -0.81
N VAL A 16 1.49 -22.09 -1.13
CA VAL A 16 1.47 -21.62 -2.53
C VAL A 16 2.89 -21.48 -3.06
N LEU A 17 3.81 -20.96 -2.24
CA LEU A 17 5.21 -20.83 -2.61
C LEU A 17 5.88 -22.19 -2.76
N ASP A 18 5.61 -23.14 -1.86
CA ASP A 18 6.09 -24.52 -1.95
C ASP A 18 5.61 -25.18 -3.28
N ALA A 19 4.34 -24.99 -3.63
CA ALA A 19 3.81 -25.54 -4.89
C ALA A 19 4.45 -24.93 -6.14
N LEU A 20 4.82 -23.63 -6.12
CA LEU A 20 5.57 -23.01 -7.20
C LEU A 20 6.99 -23.58 -7.32
N ASP A 21 7.64 -23.86 -6.20
CA ASP A 21 8.97 -24.47 -6.17
C ASP A 21 8.93 -25.92 -6.65
N ASP A 22 8.03 -26.74 -6.11
CA ASP A 22 7.84 -28.15 -6.48
C ASP A 22 7.52 -28.33 -7.98
N THR A 23 6.89 -27.33 -8.60
CA THR A 23 6.57 -27.35 -10.04
C THR A 23 7.61 -26.65 -10.92
N ASN A 24 8.71 -26.16 -10.36
CA ASN A 24 9.76 -25.39 -11.02
C ASN A 24 9.25 -24.13 -11.74
N LEU A 25 8.19 -23.50 -11.21
CA LEU A 25 7.61 -22.27 -11.73
C LEU A 25 8.10 -21.00 -11.02
N LEU A 26 8.75 -21.13 -9.86
CA LEU A 26 9.19 -20.01 -9.01
C LEU A 26 10.07 -19.03 -9.79
N GLU A 27 11.04 -19.54 -10.55
CA GLU A 27 11.97 -18.74 -11.34
C GLU A 27 11.35 -18.04 -12.57
N ASN A 28 10.07 -18.31 -12.85
CA ASN A 28 9.32 -17.69 -13.96
C ASN A 28 8.00 -17.06 -13.51
N THR A 29 7.86 -16.75 -12.22
CA THR A 29 6.63 -16.22 -11.66
C THR A 29 6.89 -14.90 -10.92
N ILE A 30 6.11 -13.87 -11.24
CA ILE A 30 6.05 -12.63 -10.47
C ILE A 30 5.13 -12.90 -9.27
N ILE A 31 5.62 -12.66 -8.07
CA ILE A 31 4.87 -12.86 -6.83
C ILE A 31 4.53 -11.50 -6.24
N VAL A 32 3.25 -11.28 -5.97
CA VAL A 32 2.77 -10.08 -5.28
C VAL A 32 1.95 -10.51 -4.07
N LEU A 33 2.43 -10.20 -2.88
CA LEU A 33 1.67 -10.28 -1.64
C LEU A 33 1.18 -8.88 -1.29
N TRP A 34 -0.14 -8.71 -1.29
CA TRP A 34 -0.77 -7.43 -1.04
C TRP A 34 -1.98 -7.59 -0.11
N GLY A 35 -2.09 -6.70 0.88
CA GLY A 35 -3.28 -6.54 1.69
C GLY A 35 -4.17 -5.44 1.12
N ASP A 36 -5.49 -5.62 1.15
CA ASP A 36 -6.47 -4.64 0.67
C ASP A 36 -6.53 -3.40 1.57
N HIS A 37 -6.22 -3.57 2.87
CA HIS A 37 -6.13 -2.51 3.88
C HIS A 37 -5.27 -2.97 5.06
N GLY A 38 -4.96 -2.05 5.96
CA GLY A 38 -4.35 -2.32 7.24
C GLY A 38 -5.36 -2.60 8.35
N TRP A 39 -4.94 -2.55 9.63
CA TRP A 39 -5.80 -2.87 10.77
C TRP A 39 -5.33 -2.18 12.05
N ASN A 40 -6.25 -1.49 12.75
CA ASN A 40 -5.99 -0.94 14.08
C ASN A 40 -6.21 -2.02 15.15
N LEU A 41 -5.32 -2.08 16.14
CA LEU A 41 -5.34 -3.03 17.25
C LEU A 41 -5.44 -2.35 18.63
N GLY A 42 -6.11 -1.22 18.70
CA GLY A 42 -6.20 -0.36 19.88
C GLY A 42 -5.40 0.94 19.74
N ASP A 43 -4.70 1.13 18.62
CA ASP A 43 -4.01 2.37 18.30
C ASP A 43 -5.02 3.54 18.27
N SER A 44 -4.75 4.62 19.01
CA SER A 44 -5.68 5.75 19.19
C SER A 44 -7.09 5.32 19.66
N ASP A 45 -7.19 4.29 20.51
CA ASP A 45 -8.43 3.68 20.98
C ASP A 45 -9.35 3.10 19.86
N LEU A 46 -8.77 2.86 18.67
CA LEU A 46 -9.49 2.34 17.52
C LEU A 46 -9.22 0.85 17.28
N TRP A 47 -10.26 0.14 16.86
CA TRP A 47 -10.20 -1.27 16.46
C TRP A 47 -10.75 -1.45 15.06
N GLY A 48 -10.08 -2.28 14.26
CA GLY A 48 -10.52 -2.59 12.91
C GLY A 48 -9.96 -1.63 11.86
N LYS A 49 -10.68 -1.45 10.74
CA LYS A 49 -10.17 -0.81 9.53
C LYS A 49 -10.93 0.45 9.09
N HIS A 50 -12.00 0.80 9.79
CA HIS A 50 -12.97 1.79 9.32
C HIS A 50 -12.58 3.22 9.69
N THR A 51 -11.36 3.62 9.31
CA THR A 51 -10.77 4.94 9.59
C THR A 51 -9.78 5.33 8.48
N PRO A 52 -9.60 6.62 8.19
CA PRO A 52 -8.61 7.12 7.23
C PRO A 52 -7.19 7.26 7.82
N LEU A 53 -6.95 6.74 9.03
CA LEU A 53 -5.65 6.81 9.70
C LEU A 53 -4.66 5.78 9.15
N GLU A 54 -3.35 6.01 9.38
CA GLU A 54 -2.25 5.24 8.82
C GLU A 54 -2.41 3.74 9.00
N ARG A 55 -2.74 3.27 10.21
CA ARG A 55 -2.87 1.83 10.50
C ARG A 55 -3.93 1.11 9.65
N ALA A 56 -4.96 1.81 9.23
CA ALA A 56 -6.02 1.24 8.40
C ALA A 56 -5.71 1.35 6.89
N VAL A 57 -5.03 2.40 6.45
CA VAL A 57 -4.79 2.65 5.02
C VAL A 57 -3.43 2.14 4.53
N ARG A 58 -2.46 1.93 5.42
CA ARG A 58 -1.17 1.33 5.08
C ARG A 58 -1.28 -0.19 5.02
N SER A 59 -1.54 -0.71 3.84
CA SER A 59 -1.56 -2.15 3.59
C SER A 59 -0.17 -2.71 3.32
N PRO A 60 0.12 -3.97 3.68
CA PRO A 60 1.37 -4.62 3.31
C PRO A 60 1.45 -4.81 1.80
N LEU A 61 2.63 -4.60 1.23
CA LEU A 61 2.93 -4.88 -0.18
C LEU A 61 4.34 -5.45 -0.29
N ILE A 62 4.44 -6.65 -0.84
CA ILE A 62 5.71 -7.31 -1.15
C ILE A 62 5.65 -7.74 -2.62
N ILE A 63 6.67 -7.39 -3.40
CA ILE A 63 6.80 -7.79 -4.80
C ILE A 63 8.12 -8.53 -4.96
N SER A 64 8.06 -9.73 -5.52
CA SER A 64 9.22 -10.52 -5.92
C SER A 64 9.15 -10.82 -7.41
N ILE A 65 10.24 -10.58 -8.11
CA ILE A 65 10.39 -10.88 -9.54
C ILE A 65 11.62 -11.76 -9.76
N PRO A 66 11.59 -12.69 -10.71
CA PRO A 66 12.74 -13.52 -11.03
C PRO A 66 13.98 -12.68 -11.35
N GLY A 67 15.12 -13.05 -10.80
CA GLY A 67 16.39 -12.35 -11.00
C GLY A 67 16.45 -10.95 -10.39
N MET A 68 15.63 -10.63 -9.40
CA MET A 68 15.57 -9.32 -8.75
C MET A 68 16.90 -8.91 -8.14
N LYS A 69 17.49 -7.80 -8.60
CA LYS A 69 18.80 -7.31 -8.17
C LYS A 69 18.80 -6.87 -6.70
N HIS A 70 17.71 -6.33 -6.21
CA HIS A 70 17.56 -5.78 -4.85
C HIS A 70 16.59 -6.62 -4.01
N ALA A 71 16.66 -7.95 -4.10
CA ALA A 71 15.86 -8.84 -3.26
C ALA A 71 16.11 -8.56 -1.77
N GLY A 72 15.02 -8.52 -0.98
CA GLY A 72 15.07 -8.22 0.45
C GLY A 72 15.19 -6.73 0.79
N ALA A 73 15.31 -5.84 -0.19
CA ALA A 73 15.33 -4.40 0.07
C ALA A 73 13.94 -3.87 0.47
N THR A 74 13.94 -2.86 1.35
CA THR A 74 12.75 -2.06 1.66
C THR A 74 12.75 -0.77 0.87
N CYS A 75 11.57 -0.24 0.57
CA CYS A 75 11.38 1.04 -0.11
C CYS A 75 10.36 1.89 0.66
N ASP A 76 10.71 3.13 0.97
CA ASP A 76 9.86 4.08 1.71
C ASP A 76 9.06 5.01 0.78
N SER A 77 9.04 4.74 -0.52
CA SER A 77 8.24 5.50 -1.47
C SER A 77 6.75 5.32 -1.16
N LEU A 78 6.00 6.42 -1.24
CA LEU A 78 4.55 6.35 -1.19
C LEU A 78 4.03 5.66 -2.45
N VAL A 79 3.13 4.71 -2.26
CA VAL A 79 2.48 3.93 -3.32
C VAL A 79 0.99 3.81 -3.04
N GLU A 80 0.22 3.51 -4.06
CA GLU A 80 -1.21 3.27 -3.95
C GLU A 80 -1.57 1.90 -4.56
N SER A 81 -2.70 1.32 -4.15
CA SER A 81 -3.18 0.06 -4.73
C SER A 81 -3.40 0.15 -6.25
N LEU A 82 -3.69 1.34 -6.76
CA LEU A 82 -3.80 1.62 -8.19
C LEU A 82 -2.50 1.35 -8.98
N ASP A 83 -1.36 1.35 -8.31
CA ASP A 83 -0.05 1.16 -8.92
C ASP A 83 0.23 -0.31 -9.27
N LEU A 84 -0.52 -1.25 -8.68
CA LEU A 84 -0.30 -2.68 -8.90
C LEU A 84 -0.54 -3.08 -10.35
N PHE A 85 -1.65 -2.65 -10.95
CA PHE A 85 -2.00 -3.03 -12.31
C PHE A 85 -0.97 -2.52 -13.35
N PRO A 86 -0.61 -1.21 -13.41
CA PRO A 86 0.44 -0.75 -14.33
C PRO A 86 1.79 -1.40 -14.06
N THR A 87 2.11 -1.74 -12.80
CA THR A 87 3.34 -2.47 -12.46
C THR A 87 3.35 -3.87 -13.08
N LEU A 88 2.26 -4.61 -12.95
CA LEU A 88 2.16 -5.96 -13.53
C LEU A 88 2.22 -5.93 -15.05
N ILE A 89 1.62 -4.92 -15.70
CA ILE A 89 1.75 -4.72 -17.15
C ILE A 89 3.21 -4.50 -17.56
N ASP A 90 3.92 -3.63 -16.87
CA ASP A 90 5.32 -3.33 -17.17
C ASP A 90 6.24 -4.53 -16.95
N LEU A 91 5.99 -5.33 -15.91
CA LEU A 91 6.82 -6.48 -15.57
C LEU A 91 6.53 -7.69 -16.46
N ALA A 92 5.25 -8.00 -16.67
CA ALA A 92 4.82 -9.19 -17.43
C ALA A 92 4.83 -8.98 -18.94
N LYS A 93 4.76 -7.73 -19.43
CA LYS A 93 4.75 -7.36 -20.86
C LYS A 93 3.79 -8.25 -21.68
N PRO A 94 2.50 -8.30 -21.31
CA PRO A 94 1.54 -9.16 -21.98
C PRO A 94 1.39 -8.78 -23.46
N SER A 95 0.96 -9.73 -24.29
CA SER A 95 0.85 -9.57 -25.74
C SER A 95 -0.32 -8.69 -26.21
N PHE A 96 -1.23 -8.27 -25.32
CA PHE A 96 -2.28 -7.32 -25.71
C PHE A 96 -1.67 -5.93 -25.91
N THR A 97 -2.04 -5.27 -26.98
CA THR A 97 -1.35 -4.08 -27.47
C THR A 97 -2.01 -2.78 -27.04
N ARG A 98 -3.17 -2.79 -26.38
CA ARG A 98 -3.89 -1.56 -26.05
C ARG A 98 -4.67 -1.67 -24.75
N ILE A 99 -4.34 -0.77 -23.83
CA ILE A 99 -5.17 -0.46 -22.66
C ILE A 99 -6.20 0.59 -23.14
N GLN A 100 -7.49 0.29 -23.00
CA GLN A 100 -8.58 1.15 -23.52
C GLN A 100 -8.79 2.42 -22.70
N HIS A 101 -8.33 2.43 -21.44
CA HIS A 101 -8.52 3.54 -20.51
C HIS A 101 -7.17 4.04 -19.99
N ARG A 102 -7.13 5.34 -19.66
CA ARG A 102 -6.00 5.90 -18.93
C ARG A 102 -5.92 5.22 -17.55
N LEU A 103 -4.73 4.80 -17.17
CA LEU A 103 -4.45 4.31 -15.83
C LEU A 103 -4.09 5.48 -14.92
N ASP A 104 -4.71 5.57 -13.75
CA ASP A 104 -4.39 6.60 -12.76
C ASP A 104 -3.20 6.20 -11.86
N GLY A 105 -2.90 4.91 -11.78
CA GLY A 105 -1.74 4.38 -11.06
C GLY A 105 -0.43 4.55 -11.84
N HIS A 106 0.68 4.46 -11.12
CA HIS A 106 2.04 4.54 -11.65
C HIS A 106 2.73 3.18 -11.50
N SER A 107 3.53 2.80 -12.50
CA SER A 107 4.32 1.57 -12.40
C SER A 107 5.39 1.68 -11.30
N LEU A 108 5.48 0.64 -10.48
CA LEU A 108 6.50 0.50 -9.43
C LEU A 108 7.81 -0.13 -9.95
N ALA A 109 7.92 -0.46 -11.24
CA ALA A 109 9.11 -1.09 -11.82
C ALA A 109 10.39 -0.26 -11.55
N GLY A 110 10.27 1.07 -11.53
CA GLY A 110 11.38 1.97 -11.21
C GLY A 110 11.94 1.78 -9.79
N ILE A 111 11.08 1.66 -8.78
CA ILE A 111 11.50 1.45 -7.39
C ILE A 111 11.96 0.01 -7.13
N LEU A 112 11.48 -0.97 -7.86
CA LEU A 112 12.00 -2.34 -7.81
C LEU A 112 13.44 -2.42 -8.31
N SER A 113 13.79 -1.58 -9.28
CA SER A 113 15.15 -1.46 -9.82
C SER A 113 16.06 -0.55 -8.97
N ASN A 114 15.48 0.46 -8.31
CA ASN A 114 16.19 1.39 -7.44
C ASN A 114 15.32 1.72 -6.21
N PRO A 115 15.47 1.00 -5.10
CA PRO A 115 14.65 1.17 -3.89
C PRO A 115 14.72 2.57 -3.24
N LYS A 116 15.66 3.43 -3.66
CA LYS A 116 15.77 4.82 -3.19
C LYS A 116 14.99 5.81 -4.06
N ALA A 117 14.44 5.37 -5.19
CA ALA A 117 13.61 6.21 -6.04
C ALA A 117 12.23 6.47 -5.39
N THR A 118 11.55 7.51 -5.85
CA THR A 118 10.22 7.91 -5.41
C THR A 118 9.23 7.75 -6.55
N VAL A 119 8.02 7.29 -6.27
CA VAL A 119 6.93 7.16 -7.25
C VAL A 119 6.06 8.42 -7.23
N ARG A 120 5.75 8.92 -6.01
CA ARG A 120 4.87 10.08 -5.80
C ARG A 120 5.21 10.82 -4.52
N ASP A 121 4.81 12.08 -4.45
CA ASP A 121 4.99 12.92 -3.26
C ASP A 121 3.83 12.78 -2.26
N ALA A 122 2.67 12.33 -2.72
CA ALA A 122 1.49 12.13 -1.89
C ALA A 122 0.67 10.92 -2.36
N ALA A 123 0.11 10.18 -1.39
CA ALA A 123 -0.84 9.09 -1.63
C ALA A 123 -2.22 9.47 -1.09
N LEU A 124 -3.26 9.04 -1.80
CA LEU A 124 -4.66 9.34 -1.50
C LEU A 124 -5.39 8.06 -1.08
N SER A 125 -6.27 8.19 -0.09
CA SER A 125 -7.22 7.14 0.26
C SER A 125 -8.57 7.74 0.64
N TYR A 126 -9.63 6.95 0.47
CA TYR A 126 -11.00 7.38 0.70
C TYR A 126 -11.69 6.43 1.66
N TRP A 127 -12.44 7.00 2.60
CA TRP A 127 -13.34 6.25 3.46
C TRP A 127 -14.62 7.04 3.74
N LYS A 128 -15.77 6.57 3.25
CA LYS A 128 -17.05 7.31 3.29
C LYS A 128 -16.89 8.71 2.71
N ASP A 129 -17.19 9.74 3.52
CA ASP A 129 -17.04 11.14 3.14
C ASP A 129 -15.62 11.70 3.45
N GLY A 130 -14.74 10.86 3.98
CA GLY A 130 -13.37 11.21 4.33
C GLY A 130 -12.39 10.97 3.20
N ILE A 131 -11.49 11.93 3.01
CA ILE A 131 -10.34 11.84 2.12
C ILE A 131 -9.10 12.01 2.98
N THR A 132 -8.14 11.11 2.83
CA THR A 132 -6.82 11.27 3.46
C THR A 132 -5.75 11.45 2.40
N VAL A 133 -4.87 12.42 2.63
CA VAL A 133 -3.69 12.70 1.82
C VAL A 133 -2.47 12.44 2.69
N ARG A 134 -1.65 11.48 2.29
CA ARG A 134 -0.40 11.11 2.98
C ARG A 134 0.79 11.64 2.18
N THR A 135 1.59 12.51 2.78
CA THR A 135 2.92 12.86 2.28
C THR A 135 3.99 12.10 3.06
N LYS A 136 5.25 12.31 2.78
CA LYS A 136 6.34 11.63 3.51
C LYS A 136 6.30 11.89 5.03
N THR A 137 5.84 13.05 5.45
CA THR A 137 5.93 13.51 6.85
C THR A 137 4.57 13.86 7.47
N HIS A 138 3.55 14.09 6.67
CA HIS A 138 2.26 14.56 7.20
C HIS A 138 1.10 13.78 6.60
N ARG A 139 0.01 13.77 7.33
CA ARG A 139 -1.30 13.30 6.91
C ARG A 139 -2.34 14.39 7.09
N LEU A 140 -3.02 14.75 6.02
CA LEU A 140 -4.22 15.57 6.07
C LEU A 140 -5.45 14.66 5.89
N ILE A 141 -6.41 14.79 6.79
CA ILE A 141 -7.72 14.16 6.66
C ILE A 141 -8.76 15.25 6.51
N VAL A 142 -9.60 15.16 5.50
CA VAL A 142 -10.72 16.07 5.29
C VAL A 142 -12.01 15.28 5.14
N THR A 143 -13.08 15.75 5.76
CA THR A 143 -14.42 15.18 5.57
C THR A 143 -15.23 16.10 4.67
N ARG A 144 -15.83 15.53 3.62
CA ARG A 144 -16.69 16.26 2.68
C ARG A 144 -18.15 15.97 2.99
N LYS A 145 -18.94 17.01 3.21
CA LYS A 145 -20.40 16.92 3.40
C LYS A 145 -21.07 17.98 2.55
N GLU A 146 -22.09 17.59 1.77
CA GLU A 146 -22.84 18.50 0.91
C GLU A 146 -21.96 19.34 -0.04
N GLY A 147 -20.88 18.71 -0.57
CA GLY A 147 -19.94 19.38 -1.47
C GLY A 147 -18.90 20.28 -0.81
N GLN A 148 -18.97 20.49 0.52
CA GLN A 148 -18.04 21.34 1.27
C GLN A 148 -17.11 20.52 2.15
N PHE A 149 -15.86 20.94 2.28
CA PHE A 149 -14.95 20.42 3.28
C PHE A 149 -15.38 20.92 4.67
N LYS A 150 -15.60 20.02 5.61
CA LYS A 150 -16.07 20.34 6.96
C LYS A 150 -14.95 20.18 7.98
N ASN A 151 -14.62 18.98 8.37
CA ASN A 151 -13.58 18.75 9.35
C ASN A 151 -12.23 18.63 8.65
N GLN A 152 -11.20 19.20 9.25
CA GLN A 152 -9.83 19.06 8.82
C GLN A 152 -8.99 18.57 9.99
N GLU A 153 -8.16 17.58 9.74
CA GLU A 153 -7.23 17.03 10.72
C GLU A 153 -5.86 16.95 10.05
N LEU A 154 -4.84 17.51 10.68
CA LEU A 154 -3.47 17.47 10.21
C LEU A 154 -2.60 16.78 11.25
N TYR A 155 -1.92 15.72 10.84
CA TYR A 155 -1.03 14.94 11.68
C TYR A 155 0.40 14.99 11.14
N ASP A 156 1.37 15.14 12.06
CA ASP A 156 2.79 15.00 11.78
C ASP A 156 3.18 13.53 12.01
N GLU A 157 3.45 12.82 10.97
CA GLU A 157 3.83 11.40 10.98
C GLU A 157 5.33 11.20 10.65
N SER A 158 6.14 12.26 10.82
CA SER A 158 7.57 12.21 10.54
C SER A 158 8.35 11.28 11.47
N THR A 159 7.89 11.13 12.71
CA THR A 159 8.53 10.32 13.75
C THR A 159 7.63 9.25 14.34
N ASN A 160 6.32 9.37 14.19
CA ASN A 160 5.34 8.45 14.74
C ASN A 160 4.19 8.26 13.75
N PHE A 161 3.84 7.01 13.44
CA PHE A 161 2.71 6.66 12.56
C PHE A 161 1.33 6.74 13.24
N ASP A 162 1.28 6.96 14.54
CA ASP A 162 0.05 7.10 15.33
C ASP A 162 0.06 8.40 16.13
N PRO A 163 0.14 9.56 15.45
CA PRO A 163 0.11 10.84 16.14
C PRO A 163 -1.29 11.09 16.71
N VAL A 164 -1.34 11.60 17.93
CA VAL A 164 -2.59 11.91 18.65
C VAL A 164 -2.97 13.39 18.57
N GLU A 165 -2.03 14.25 18.17
CA GLU A 165 -2.23 15.70 18.12
C GLU A 165 -2.68 16.15 16.73
N ASN A 166 -3.89 16.70 16.66
CA ASN A 166 -4.38 17.36 15.45
C ASN A 166 -3.82 18.78 15.37
N LYS A 167 -3.00 19.06 14.36
CA LYS A 167 -2.34 20.36 14.13
C LYS A 167 -3.13 21.29 13.19
N ALA A 168 -4.31 20.90 12.72
CA ALA A 168 -5.09 21.71 11.78
C ALA A 168 -5.64 23.01 12.38
N SER A 169 -5.66 23.13 13.72
CA SER A 169 -6.23 24.27 14.44
C SER A 169 -5.19 25.29 14.94
N ASN A 170 -3.92 25.14 14.57
CA ASN A 170 -2.82 26.01 14.98
C ASN A 170 -2.33 26.88 13.82
#